data_3363a786a2a4fbccb7393787e475deb7
#
_entry.id   3363a786a2a4fbccb7393787e475deb7
#
_cell.length_a   1.000
_cell.length_b   1.000
_cell.length_c   1.000
_cell.angle_alpha   90.00
_cell.angle_beta   90.00
_cell.angle_gamma   90.00
#
_symmetry.space_group_name_H-M   'P 1'
#
loop_
_entity.id
_entity.type
_entity.pdbx_description
1 polymer ?
#
loop_
_entity_poly.entity_id
_entity_poly.type
_entity_poly.pdbx_seq_one_letter_code
_entity_poly.pdbx_strand_id
1 'polypeptide(L)'
;MIRIHRAVLFPLALAFLVTFSLPAQAGKSKAAISIDKRANVALNKLLRSNKDARNLKKNARAILVFPTILKAGFGFGAQVGDGALMDSNKKTIGYYNTFAASYGFQAGIQGFGYVLFFMDNDSLSYLDKSGGFELGVGPSLVVANKGFGKNVTSTTLRKGIYAFIFDQKGAFGGAGLNGTKITKINP
;
A
#
# COMPACT_ATOMS: atom_id res chain seq x y z
N MET A 1 42.04 -23.45 78.01
CA MET A 1 41.27 -24.30 77.10
C MET A 1 40.32 -23.42 76.30
N ILE A 2 40.70 -22.98 75.09
CA ILE A 2 39.89 -22.08 74.23
C ILE A 2 39.34 -22.92 73.07
N ARG A 3 38.02 -23.09 73.03
CA ARG A 3 37.30 -23.76 71.91
C ARG A 3 37.04 -22.77 70.82
N ILE A 4 37.67 -22.99 69.64
CA ILE A 4 37.47 -22.22 68.48
C ILE A 4 36.27 -22.84 67.68
N HIS A 5 35.17 -22.10 67.55
CA HIS A 5 34.04 -22.49 66.74
C HIS A 5 34.34 -22.11 65.28
N ARG A 6 34.44 -23.10 64.42
CA ARG A 6 34.54 -22.90 62.95
C ARG A 6 33.15 -22.56 62.40
N ALA A 7 32.98 -21.34 62.00
CA ALA A 7 31.82 -20.94 61.21
C ALA A 7 31.95 -21.46 59.73
N VAL A 8 31.00 -22.28 59.33
CA VAL A 8 30.88 -22.78 57.96
C VAL A 8 30.06 -21.74 57.14
N LEU A 9 30.76 -21.02 56.31
CA LEU A 9 30.12 -20.12 55.31
C LEU A 9 29.60 -20.95 54.14
N PHE A 10 28.27 -21.04 53.97
CA PHE A 10 27.63 -21.55 52.78
C PHE A 10 27.59 -20.42 51.72
N PRO A 11 28.09 -20.62 50.50
CA PRO A 11 27.89 -19.65 49.44
C PRO A 11 26.47 -19.79 48.89
N LEU A 12 25.68 -18.73 49.03
CA LEU A 12 24.37 -18.59 48.41
C LEU A 12 24.56 -18.31 46.90
N ALA A 13 24.44 -19.34 46.07
CA ALA A 13 24.47 -19.20 44.62
C ALA A 13 23.17 -18.56 44.15
N LEU A 14 23.21 -17.27 43.81
CA LEU A 14 22.12 -16.52 43.23
C LEU A 14 22.00 -16.91 41.74
N ALA A 15 21.09 -17.83 41.41
CA ALA A 15 20.78 -18.22 40.05
C ALA A 15 20.00 -17.08 39.36
N PHE A 16 20.68 -16.36 38.48
CA PHE A 16 20.06 -15.32 37.62
C PHE A 16 19.27 -16.03 36.51
N LEU A 17 17.97 -16.16 36.67
CA LEU A 17 17.05 -16.63 35.61
C LEU A 17 16.94 -15.53 34.57
N VAL A 18 17.72 -15.63 33.49
CA VAL A 18 17.55 -14.82 32.29
C VAL A 18 16.30 -15.33 31.55
N THR A 19 15.17 -14.66 31.74
CA THR A 19 13.97 -14.92 30.96
C THR A 19 14.19 -14.36 29.53
N PHE A 20 14.50 -15.24 28.60
CA PHE A 20 14.52 -14.92 27.19
C PHE A 20 13.05 -14.69 26.74
N SER A 21 12.62 -13.43 26.70
CA SER A 21 11.37 -13.04 26.07
C SER A 21 11.54 -13.15 24.57
N LEU A 22 11.07 -14.25 23.98
CA LEU A 22 10.94 -14.33 22.52
C LEU A 22 9.97 -13.22 22.07
N PRO A 23 10.35 -12.41 21.05
CA PRO A 23 9.42 -11.42 20.51
C PRO A 23 8.22 -12.18 19.97
N ALA A 24 7.05 -11.97 20.58
CA ALA A 24 5.79 -12.47 20.05
C ALA A 24 5.62 -11.87 18.65
N GLN A 25 5.65 -12.70 17.63
CA GLN A 25 5.40 -12.30 16.25
C GLN A 25 3.92 -11.90 16.18
N ALA A 26 3.67 -10.60 16.31
CA ALA A 26 2.31 -10.06 16.27
C ALA A 26 1.69 -10.43 14.91
N GLY A 27 0.67 -11.29 14.96
CA GLY A 27 -0.11 -11.66 13.76
C GLY A 27 -0.71 -10.39 13.12
N LYS A 28 -1.01 -10.45 11.82
CA LYS A 28 -1.69 -9.35 11.12
C LYS A 28 -2.99 -8.98 11.82
N SER A 29 -3.28 -7.68 11.90
CA SER A 29 -4.56 -7.17 12.42
C SER A 29 -5.74 -7.65 11.56
N LYS A 30 -6.96 -7.64 12.11
CA LYS A 30 -8.18 -7.95 11.33
C LYS A 30 -8.36 -6.98 10.16
N ALA A 31 -7.97 -5.71 10.34
CA ALA A 31 -8.01 -4.69 9.29
C ALA A 31 -7.04 -5.03 8.16
N ALA A 32 -5.78 -5.36 8.48
CA ALA A 32 -4.77 -5.80 7.52
C ALA A 32 -5.23 -7.02 6.70
N ILE A 33 -5.78 -8.04 7.37
CA ILE A 33 -6.32 -9.24 6.69
C ILE A 33 -7.45 -8.87 5.73
N SER A 34 -8.34 -7.97 6.14
CA SER A 34 -9.45 -7.50 5.30
C SER A 34 -8.94 -6.74 4.07
N ILE A 35 -7.95 -5.85 4.23
CA ILE A 35 -7.33 -5.12 3.11
C ILE A 35 -6.67 -6.11 2.15
N ASP A 36 -5.88 -7.06 2.64
CA ASP A 36 -5.22 -8.10 1.83
C ASP A 36 -6.22 -8.88 0.98
N LYS A 37 -7.29 -9.37 1.59
CA LYS A 37 -8.32 -10.14 0.89
C LYS A 37 -8.97 -9.33 -0.23
N ARG A 38 -9.39 -8.10 0.07
CA ARG A 38 -10.03 -7.21 -0.92
C ARG A 38 -9.06 -6.81 -2.03
N ALA A 39 -7.81 -6.50 -1.70
CA ALA A 39 -6.78 -6.12 -2.67
C ALA A 39 -6.46 -7.27 -3.63
N ASN A 40 -6.33 -8.51 -3.13
CA ASN A 40 -6.13 -9.69 -3.97
C ASN A 40 -7.30 -9.94 -4.93
N VAL A 41 -8.54 -9.81 -4.46
CA VAL A 41 -9.74 -9.95 -5.30
C VAL A 41 -9.75 -8.88 -6.39
N ALA A 42 -9.50 -7.62 -6.04
CA ALA A 42 -9.48 -6.49 -6.96
C ALA A 42 -8.38 -6.63 -8.03
N LEU A 43 -7.15 -6.97 -7.62
CA LEU A 43 -6.05 -7.21 -8.56
C LEU A 43 -6.37 -8.35 -9.52
N ASN A 44 -6.87 -9.47 -9.02
CA ASN A 44 -7.24 -10.61 -9.88
C ASN A 44 -8.35 -10.23 -10.87
N LYS A 45 -9.34 -9.42 -10.46
CA LYS A 45 -10.40 -8.91 -11.35
C LYS A 45 -9.81 -8.07 -12.48
N LEU A 46 -8.93 -7.11 -12.16
CA LEU A 46 -8.24 -6.30 -13.16
C LEU A 46 -7.41 -7.17 -14.11
N LEU A 47 -6.63 -8.11 -13.60
CA LEU A 47 -5.77 -8.97 -14.41
C LEU A 47 -6.57 -9.90 -15.33
N ARG A 48 -7.79 -10.32 -14.97
CA ARG A 48 -8.66 -11.11 -15.84
C ARG A 48 -9.21 -10.30 -17.01
N SER A 49 -9.57 -9.05 -16.77
CA SER A 49 -10.25 -8.19 -17.76
C SER A 49 -9.30 -7.36 -18.61
N ASN A 50 -8.05 -7.14 -18.18
CA ASN A 50 -7.12 -6.23 -18.86
C ASN A 50 -5.80 -6.91 -19.22
N LYS A 51 -5.50 -6.97 -20.54
CA LYS A 51 -4.28 -7.57 -21.09
C LYS A 51 -3.03 -6.75 -20.73
N ASP A 52 -3.13 -5.42 -20.74
CA ASP A 52 -2.01 -4.53 -20.47
C ASP A 52 -1.60 -4.61 -19.00
N ALA A 53 -2.56 -4.70 -18.08
CA ALA A 53 -2.29 -4.95 -16.67
C ALA A 53 -1.56 -6.29 -16.44
N ARG A 54 -1.93 -7.35 -17.20
CA ARG A 54 -1.22 -8.63 -17.16
C ARG A 54 0.23 -8.51 -17.62
N ASN A 55 0.47 -7.74 -18.68
CA ASN A 55 1.81 -7.54 -19.23
C ASN A 55 2.69 -6.73 -18.27
N LEU A 56 2.15 -5.65 -17.69
CA LEU A 56 2.85 -4.84 -16.70
C LEU A 56 3.22 -5.66 -15.45
N LYS A 57 2.29 -6.50 -14.96
CA LYS A 57 2.54 -7.35 -13.80
C LYS A 57 3.80 -8.22 -13.94
N LYS A 58 4.13 -8.68 -15.15
CA LYS A 58 5.29 -9.57 -15.38
C LYS A 58 6.62 -8.90 -15.05
N ASN A 59 6.68 -7.56 -15.16
CA ASN A 59 7.90 -6.77 -15.00
C ASN A 59 7.84 -5.81 -13.80
N ALA A 60 6.69 -5.69 -13.12
CA ALA A 60 6.53 -4.79 -11.99
C ALA A 60 7.36 -5.24 -10.79
N ARG A 61 8.03 -4.31 -10.14
CA ARG A 61 8.75 -4.51 -8.87
C ARG A 61 7.78 -4.66 -7.70
N ALA A 62 6.74 -3.84 -7.72
CA ALA A 62 5.65 -3.91 -6.74
C ALA A 62 4.35 -3.39 -7.35
N ILE A 63 3.23 -3.74 -6.72
CA ILE A 63 1.89 -3.36 -7.15
C ILE A 63 1.13 -2.86 -5.93
N LEU A 64 0.73 -1.59 -5.94
CA LEU A 64 -0.13 -1.01 -4.91
C LEU A 64 -1.58 -1.07 -5.36
N VAL A 65 -2.41 -1.73 -4.58
CA VAL A 65 -3.80 -2.00 -4.91
C VAL A 65 -4.72 -1.35 -3.89
N PHE A 66 -5.50 -0.39 -4.31
CA PHE A 66 -6.64 0.16 -3.58
C PHE A 66 -7.91 -0.52 -4.11
N PRO A 67 -8.48 -1.49 -3.40
CA PRO A 67 -9.62 -2.26 -3.89
C PRO A 67 -10.87 -1.43 -4.08
N THR A 68 -11.01 -0.39 -3.27
CA THR A 68 -12.11 0.58 -3.35
C THR A 68 -11.62 1.92 -2.83
N ILE A 69 -11.74 2.94 -3.65
CA ILE A 69 -11.64 4.34 -3.27
C ILE A 69 -13.05 4.90 -3.32
N LEU A 70 -13.50 5.52 -2.23
CA LEU A 70 -14.75 6.24 -2.17
C LEU A 70 -14.49 7.72 -2.41
N LYS A 71 -15.18 8.31 -3.38
CA LYS A 71 -15.16 9.74 -3.69
C LYS A 71 -16.56 10.31 -3.48
N ALA A 72 -16.65 11.39 -2.72
CA ALA A 72 -17.91 12.10 -2.49
C ALA A 72 -17.67 13.60 -2.43
N GLY A 73 -18.66 14.41 -2.85
CA GLY A 73 -18.53 15.86 -2.77
C GLY A 73 -19.74 16.62 -3.30
N PHE A 74 -19.78 17.90 -2.92
CA PHE A 74 -20.68 18.93 -3.43
C PHE A 74 -20.00 20.30 -3.28
N GLY A 75 -19.51 20.85 -4.38
CA GLY A 75 -18.63 22.03 -4.37
C GLY A 75 -17.22 21.74 -3.85
N PHE A 76 -17.12 21.11 -2.69
CA PHE A 76 -15.93 20.49 -2.14
C PHE A 76 -16.08 18.97 -2.20
N GLY A 77 -14.98 18.25 -2.38
CA GLY A 77 -15.00 16.80 -2.40
C GLY A 77 -13.79 16.20 -1.72
N ALA A 78 -13.96 14.97 -1.30
CA ALA A 78 -12.88 14.16 -0.78
C ALA A 78 -12.95 12.75 -1.38
N GLN A 79 -11.79 12.11 -1.46
CA GLN A 79 -11.69 10.68 -1.73
C GLN A 79 -10.77 10.02 -0.72
N VAL A 80 -11.09 8.79 -0.36
CA VAL A 80 -10.32 8.00 0.60
C VAL A 80 -10.38 6.53 0.23
N GLY A 81 -9.28 5.81 0.50
CA GLY A 81 -9.23 4.37 0.34
C GLY A 81 -7.98 3.78 0.95
N ASP A 82 -8.09 2.54 1.44
CA ASP A 82 -6.96 1.77 1.95
C ASP A 82 -6.54 0.72 0.94
N GLY A 83 -5.24 0.50 0.84
CA GLY A 83 -4.63 -0.40 -0.12
C GLY A 83 -3.48 -1.20 0.46
N ALA A 84 -3.12 -2.26 -0.27
CA ALA A 84 -1.98 -3.11 0.02
C ALA A 84 -0.93 -2.99 -1.10
N LEU A 85 0.32 -2.78 -0.70
CA LEU A 85 1.49 -2.90 -1.57
C LEU A 85 1.93 -4.36 -1.58
N MET A 86 1.99 -4.95 -2.75
CA MET A 86 2.36 -6.34 -2.97
C MET A 86 3.65 -6.43 -3.78
N ASP A 87 4.50 -7.39 -3.47
CA ASP A 87 5.64 -7.76 -4.29
C ASP A 87 5.21 -8.55 -5.55
N SER A 88 6.17 -8.95 -6.37
CA SER A 88 5.97 -9.75 -7.58
C SER A 88 5.25 -11.09 -7.31
N ASN A 89 5.41 -11.66 -6.11
CA ASN A 89 4.81 -12.92 -5.65
C ASN A 89 3.43 -12.73 -5.01
N LYS A 90 2.87 -11.51 -5.03
CA LYS A 90 1.62 -11.10 -4.37
C LYS A 90 1.66 -11.17 -2.83
N LYS A 91 2.85 -11.20 -2.22
CA LYS A 91 3.01 -11.04 -0.78
C LYS A 91 2.86 -9.56 -0.43
N THR A 92 2.03 -9.24 0.53
CA THR A 92 1.88 -7.86 1.04
C THR A 92 3.12 -7.46 1.81
N ILE A 93 3.73 -6.34 1.40
CA ILE A 93 4.94 -5.74 1.98
C ILE A 93 4.68 -4.38 2.64
N GLY A 94 3.47 -3.85 2.54
CA GLY A 94 3.07 -2.60 3.18
C GLY A 94 1.60 -2.29 2.97
N TYR A 95 1.08 -1.35 3.78
CA TYR A 95 -0.28 -0.83 3.64
C TYR A 95 -0.24 0.67 3.49
N TYR A 96 -1.16 1.20 2.70
CA TYR A 96 -1.20 2.62 2.37
C TYR A 96 -2.64 3.12 2.36
N ASN A 97 -2.82 4.36 2.78
CA ASN A 97 -4.05 5.10 2.60
C ASN A 97 -3.87 6.11 1.46
N THR A 98 -4.87 6.27 0.63
CA THR A 98 -4.96 7.39 -0.32
C THR A 98 -6.00 8.37 0.15
N PHE A 99 -5.62 9.65 0.17
CA PHE A 99 -6.52 10.76 0.45
C PHE A 99 -6.35 11.83 -0.63
N ALA A 100 -7.46 12.36 -1.11
CA ALA A 100 -7.45 13.56 -1.92
C ALA A 100 -8.59 14.48 -1.51
N ALA A 101 -8.30 15.77 -1.49
CA ALA A 101 -9.29 16.82 -1.41
C ALA A 101 -9.43 17.48 -2.77
N SER A 102 -10.64 17.88 -3.12
CA SER A 102 -10.93 18.59 -4.35
C SER A 102 -11.86 19.77 -4.08
N TYR A 103 -11.63 20.84 -4.84
CA TYR A 103 -12.46 22.03 -4.85
C TYR A 103 -12.86 22.37 -6.27
N GLY A 104 -14.11 22.71 -6.50
CA GLY A 104 -14.60 23.08 -7.82
C GLY A 104 -16.08 22.75 -8.01
N PHE A 105 -16.56 22.95 -9.22
CA PHE A 105 -17.96 22.67 -9.57
C PHE A 105 -18.13 21.15 -9.77
N GLN A 106 -18.41 20.45 -8.67
CA GLN A 106 -18.51 18.99 -8.63
C GLN A 106 -19.58 18.52 -7.64
N ALA A 107 -20.25 17.41 -7.99
CA ALA A 107 -21.23 16.77 -7.13
C ALA A 107 -21.33 15.27 -7.41
N GLY A 108 -21.60 14.48 -6.38
CA GLY A 108 -21.89 13.06 -6.48
C GLY A 108 -21.17 12.17 -5.49
N ILE A 109 -21.40 10.86 -5.65
CA ILE A 109 -20.72 9.79 -4.93
C ILE A 109 -20.28 8.75 -5.94
N GLN A 110 -19.02 8.32 -5.87
CA GLN A 110 -18.44 7.31 -6.74
C GLN A 110 -17.49 6.39 -5.97
N GLY A 111 -17.58 5.09 -6.25
CA GLY A 111 -16.60 4.10 -5.81
C GLY A 111 -15.83 3.56 -7.02
N PHE A 112 -14.52 3.33 -6.88
CA PHE A 112 -13.69 2.74 -7.94
C PHE A 112 -12.48 2.03 -7.35
N GLY A 113 -11.95 1.05 -8.11
CA GLY A 113 -10.66 0.43 -7.82
C GLY A 113 -9.52 1.19 -8.48
N TYR A 114 -8.35 1.21 -7.83
CA TYR A 114 -7.15 1.87 -8.34
C TYR A 114 -5.92 0.99 -8.11
N VAL A 115 -5.14 0.75 -9.16
CA VAL A 115 -3.93 -0.07 -9.10
C VAL A 115 -2.77 0.68 -9.71
N LEU A 116 -1.65 0.72 -8.98
CA LEU A 116 -0.39 1.31 -9.41
C LEU A 116 0.65 0.20 -9.56
N PHE A 117 1.22 0.07 -10.77
CA PHE A 117 2.35 -0.81 -11.05
C PHE A 117 3.64 0.00 -11.01
N PHE A 118 4.52 -0.30 -10.08
CA PHE A 118 5.85 0.29 -9.95
C PHE A 118 6.85 -0.55 -10.75
N MET A 119 7.44 0.02 -11.81
CA MET A 119 8.25 -0.72 -12.76
C MET A 119 9.73 -0.76 -12.39
N ASP A 120 10.20 0.18 -11.59
CA ASP A 120 11.58 0.31 -11.14
C ASP A 120 11.68 0.64 -9.65
N ASN A 121 12.90 0.54 -9.11
CA ASN A 121 13.16 0.79 -7.70
C ASN A 121 13.05 2.28 -7.33
N ASP A 122 13.35 3.18 -8.26
CA ASP A 122 13.28 4.63 -8.03
C ASP A 122 11.84 5.06 -7.81
N SER A 123 10.93 4.56 -8.66
CA SER A 123 9.49 4.79 -8.53
C SER A 123 8.94 4.19 -7.23
N LEU A 124 9.42 3.01 -6.83
CA LEU A 124 8.99 2.35 -5.59
C LEU A 124 9.52 3.08 -4.36
N SER A 125 10.79 3.50 -4.37
CA SER A 125 11.39 4.24 -3.25
C SER A 125 10.73 5.59 -3.02
N TYR A 126 10.18 6.20 -4.07
CA TYR A 126 9.44 7.46 -3.98
C TYR A 126 8.16 7.32 -3.14
N LEU A 127 7.56 6.13 -3.10
CA LEU A 127 6.37 5.85 -2.28
C LEU A 127 6.64 6.00 -0.76
N ASP A 128 7.85 5.70 -0.32
CA ASP A 128 8.25 5.73 1.09
C ASP A 128 8.92 7.05 1.52
N LYS A 129 8.99 8.07 0.63
CA LYS A 129 9.53 9.38 1.00
C LYS A 129 8.72 10.04 2.11
N SER A 130 9.41 10.80 2.95
CA SER A 130 8.81 11.53 4.07
C SER A 130 7.66 12.42 3.59
N GLY A 131 6.51 12.31 4.24
CA GLY A 131 5.31 13.04 3.88
C GLY A 131 4.38 12.35 2.88
N GLY A 132 4.75 11.17 2.36
CA GLY A 132 3.94 10.37 1.44
C GLY A 132 4.16 10.71 -0.03
N PHE A 133 3.60 9.88 -0.90
CA PHE A 133 3.65 10.04 -2.34
C PHE A 133 2.54 10.99 -2.82
N GLU A 134 2.90 12.04 -3.55
CA GLU A 134 1.96 12.95 -4.19
C GLU A 134 1.85 12.65 -5.68
N LEU A 135 0.64 12.43 -6.19
CA LEU A 135 0.40 12.24 -7.62
C LEU A 135 0.68 13.56 -8.37
N GLY A 136 1.48 13.46 -9.42
CA GLY A 136 1.87 14.61 -10.23
C GLY A 136 3.20 15.27 -9.83
N VAL A 137 3.83 14.84 -8.73
CA VAL A 137 5.16 15.29 -8.29
C VAL A 137 6.04 14.04 -8.17
N GLY A 138 7.05 13.90 -9.02
CA GLY A 138 8.00 12.77 -8.96
C GLY A 138 8.00 11.90 -10.22
N PRO A 139 8.18 10.57 -10.09
CA PRO A 139 8.30 9.67 -11.24
C PRO A 139 7.11 9.74 -12.19
N SER A 140 7.36 9.54 -13.48
CA SER A 140 6.32 9.58 -14.53
C SER A 140 5.17 8.64 -14.19
N LEU A 141 3.97 9.19 -14.07
CA LEU A 141 2.72 8.45 -13.90
C LEU A 141 1.99 8.38 -15.25
N VAL A 142 1.71 7.17 -15.71
CA VAL A 142 0.92 6.93 -16.90
C VAL A 142 -0.41 6.28 -16.53
N VAL A 143 -1.52 6.96 -16.81
CA VAL A 143 -2.85 6.37 -16.64
C VAL A 143 -3.15 5.49 -17.85
N ALA A 144 -3.26 4.19 -17.61
CA ALA A 144 -3.57 3.23 -18.63
C ALA A 144 -5.09 3.16 -18.86
N ASN A 145 -5.53 3.67 -20.00
CA ASN A 145 -6.93 3.62 -20.44
C ASN A 145 -7.08 2.77 -21.71
N LYS A 146 -8.27 2.74 -22.30
CA LYS A 146 -8.54 2.02 -23.57
C LYS A 146 -7.59 2.51 -24.67
N GLY A 147 -6.78 1.60 -25.22
CA GLY A 147 -5.81 1.91 -26.29
C GLY A 147 -4.36 2.07 -25.82
N PHE A 148 -4.10 2.04 -24.51
CA PHE A 148 -2.76 2.12 -23.92
C PHE A 148 -1.74 1.17 -24.60
N GLY A 149 -2.10 -0.11 -24.78
CA GLY A 149 -1.21 -1.13 -25.34
C GLY A 149 -0.81 -0.95 -26.80
N LYS A 150 -1.47 -0.02 -27.55
CA LYS A 150 -1.12 0.26 -28.96
C LYS A 150 0.11 1.15 -29.10
N ASN A 151 0.45 1.94 -28.08
CA ASN A 151 1.48 2.98 -28.13
C ASN A 151 2.70 2.69 -27.25
N VAL A 152 2.76 1.52 -26.60
CA VAL A 152 3.81 1.23 -25.62
C VAL A 152 4.67 0.06 -26.06
N THR A 153 5.97 0.32 -26.25
CA THR A 153 6.97 -0.71 -26.55
C THR A 153 7.42 -1.39 -25.24
N SER A 154 7.98 -2.61 -25.35
CA SER A 154 8.51 -3.36 -24.19
C SER A 154 9.60 -2.59 -23.43
N THR A 155 10.26 -1.64 -24.05
CA THR A 155 11.31 -0.80 -23.44
C THR A 155 10.72 0.32 -22.58
N THR A 156 9.61 0.91 -22.99
CA THR A 156 8.88 1.95 -22.24
C THR A 156 8.18 1.39 -21.00
N LEU A 157 7.80 0.11 -21.00
CA LEU A 157 7.14 -0.58 -19.88
C LEU A 157 8.04 -0.85 -18.67
N ARG A 158 9.32 -0.49 -18.71
CA ARG A 158 10.29 -0.82 -17.65
C ARG A 158 10.58 0.31 -16.67
N LYS A 159 10.01 1.49 -16.87
CA LYS A 159 10.26 2.68 -16.02
C LYS A 159 8.96 3.37 -15.64
N GLY A 160 8.96 3.96 -14.45
CA GLY A 160 7.87 4.77 -13.95
C GLY A 160 6.73 3.99 -13.29
N ILE A 161 5.58 4.64 -13.19
CA ILE A 161 4.39 4.13 -12.53
C ILE A 161 3.25 4.08 -13.54
N TYR A 162 2.56 2.94 -13.62
CA TYR A 162 1.38 2.77 -14.46
C TYR A 162 0.14 2.56 -13.62
N ALA A 163 -0.89 3.36 -13.85
CA ALA A 163 -2.12 3.36 -13.08
C ALA A 163 -3.30 2.82 -13.88
N PHE A 164 -4.13 2.02 -13.24
CA PHE A 164 -5.42 1.57 -13.75
C PHE A 164 -6.53 1.98 -12.79
N ILE A 165 -7.56 2.61 -13.34
CA ILE A 165 -8.83 2.87 -12.67
C ILE A 165 -9.85 1.88 -13.25
N PHE A 166 -10.54 1.16 -12.38
CA PHE A 166 -11.47 0.12 -12.81
C PHE A 166 -12.64 -0.01 -11.84
N ASP A 167 -13.65 -0.78 -12.22
CA ASP A 167 -14.83 -1.08 -11.39
C ASP A 167 -15.56 0.15 -10.87
N GLN A 168 -15.68 1.17 -11.70
CA GLN A 168 -16.35 2.43 -11.35
C GLN A 168 -17.85 2.20 -11.15
N LYS A 169 -18.36 2.66 -9.99
CA LYS A 169 -19.78 2.60 -9.60
C LYS A 169 -20.21 3.94 -9.03
N GLY A 170 -21.48 4.29 -9.24
CA GLY A 170 -22.03 5.57 -8.84
C GLY A 170 -21.82 6.66 -9.90
N ALA A 171 -22.21 7.87 -9.57
CA ALA A 171 -22.08 9.03 -10.44
C ALA A 171 -21.36 10.16 -9.71
N PHE A 172 -20.37 10.75 -10.35
CA PHE A 172 -19.67 11.93 -9.90
C PHE A 172 -19.35 12.79 -11.11
N GLY A 173 -19.88 13.99 -11.14
CA GLY A 173 -19.71 14.93 -12.23
C GLY A 173 -19.10 16.24 -11.78
N GLY A 174 -18.45 16.95 -12.71
CA GLY A 174 -17.91 18.28 -12.49
C GLY A 174 -16.43 18.39 -12.79
N ALA A 175 -15.89 19.60 -12.61
CA ALA A 175 -14.48 19.94 -12.76
C ALA A 175 -13.98 20.52 -11.43
N GLY A 176 -12.78 20.10 -11.01
CA GLY A 176 -12.14 20.58 -9.79
C GLY A 176 -10.66 20.32 -9.78
N LEU A 177 -9.94 21.05 -8.95
CA LEU A 177 -8.53 20.80 -8.66
C LEU A 177 -8.43 19.72 -7.58
N ASN A 178 -7.55 18.73 -7.80
CA ASN A 178 -7.36 17.61 -6.89
C ASN A 178 -5.89 17.58 -6.43
N GLY A 179 -5.68 17.55 -5.11
CA GLY A 179 -4.42 17.12 -4.51
C GLY A 179 -4.59 15.70 -3.97
N THR A 180 -3.80 14.77 -4.46
CA THR A 180 -3.86 13.36 -4.02
C THR A 180 -2.57 12.97 -3.31
N LYS A 181 -2.69 12.44 -2.11
CA LYS A 181 -1.59 11.96 -1.28
C LYS A 181 -1.78 10.48 -0.95
N ILE A 182 -0.70 9.72 -1.03
CA ILE A 182 -0.65 8.31 -0.63
C ILE A 182 0.34 8.19 0.53
N THR A 183 -0.12 7.70 1.69
CA THR A 183 0.66 7.63 2.92
C THR A 183 0.68 6.21 3.47
N LYS A 184 1.82 5.77 4.00
CA LYS A 184 1.96 4.47 4.66
C LYS A 184 1.16 4.42 5.95
N ILE A 185 0.50 3.29 6.21
CA ILE A 185 -0.29 3.05 7.41
C ILE A 185 0.05 1.69 8.05
N ASN A 186 -0.29 1.55 9.33
CA ASN A 186 -0.25 0.29 10.07
C ASN A 186 -1.69 -0.04 10.51
N PRO A 187 -2.45 -0.79 9.69
CA PRO A 187 -3.85 -1.07 9.95
C PRO A 187 -4.08 -2.13 11.03
#